data_c522dca27e48c6093e75120d9631c5dc
#
_entry.id   c522dca27e48c6093e75120d9631c5dc
#
_cell.length_a   1.000
_cell.length_b   1.000
_cell.length_c   1.000
_cell.angle_alpha   90.00
_cell.angle_beta   90.00
_cell.angle_gamma   90.00
#
_symmetry.space_group_name_H-M   'P 1'
#
loop_
_entity.id
_entity.type
_entity.pdbx_description
1 polymer ?
#
loop_
_entity_poly.entity_id
_entity_poly.type
_entity_poly.pdbx_seq_one_letter_code
_entity_poly.pdbx_strand_id
1 'polypeptide(L)'
;MMPVVSPLKGKALALISGGLDSTLAVKMVKEMGLEVEAVHFTTPFCQCDKCSVDTTAESLDIKVHHLFLGEEFLDIVVNPPHGRGSQMNVCIDCRILMLKNAKRLAYEIGASFFVTGEVLGQRPMSQRNSAMRLIEREAGVEDLVLRPLSGKLMAETMMEKEGIVDRDKLLEISGRRRLPQMDLAEKLEIYDYPCPSGGCLLTDPEFAARLYDYLDNEGTPTIESILLLKVGRHFRSGSTRIVVGRNEMENNILEGFARRGGTRLEVEEISGPITYVEGDDWNAIESAAALTVRYSDAPKGEPAWVKISTPDSEKRILAKDVDDVTLKLLRIMRENIRVKRASKG
;
A
#
# COMPACT_ATOMS: atom_id res chain seq x y z
N MET A 1 30.02 -1.06 13.87
CA MET A 1 29.40 -0.74 15.18
C MET A 1 28.94 0.69 15.12
N MET A 2 27.63 0.95 14.99
CA MET A 2 27.11 2.31 15.12
C MET A 2 27.16 2.68 16.61
N PRO A 3 27.55 3.93 16.97
CA PRO A 3 27.66 4.31 18.35
C PRO A 3 26.29 4.33 19.03
N VAL A 4 26.30 3.94 20.29
CA VAL A 4 25.19 3.99 21.24
C VAL A 4 24.58 5.38 21.20
N VAL A 5 23.24 5.41 21.15
CA VAL A 5 22.39 6.60 21.18
C VAL A 5 22.92 7.61 22.22
N SER A 6 23.05 8.87 21.81
CA SER A 6 23.34 10.03 22.67
C SER A 6 22.47 10.03 23.93
N PRO A 7 22.88 10.61 25.07
CA PRO A 7 22.08 10.63 26.28
C PRO A 7 20.66 11.08 25.94
N LEU A 8 19.66 10.33 26.44
CA LEU A 8 18.24 10.48 26.15
C LEU A 8 17.82 11.95 26.31
N LYS A 9 17.73 12.66 25.21
CA LYS A 9 17.09 13.97 25.13
C LYS A 9 15.61 13.71 24.85
N GLY A 10 14.71 14.47 25.42
CA GLY A 10 13.27 14.29 25.28
C GLY A 10 12.71 14.56 23.88
N LYS A 11 13.44 14.17 22.81
CA LYS A 11 13.03 14.31 21.41
C LYS A 11 12.63 12.96 20.83
N ALA A 12 11.42 12.88 20.32
CA ALA A 12 10.83 11.71 19.69
C ALA A 12 10.79 11.83 18.16
N LEU A 13 10.90 10.68 17.47
CA LEU A 13 10.51 10.55 16.08
C LEU A 13 9.21 9.75 16.00
N ALA A 14 8.11 10.42 15.61
CA ALA A 14 6.80 9.78 15.48
C ALA A 14 6.58 9.20 14.08
N LEU A 15 6.18 7.95 13.99
CA LEU A 15 5.75 7.34 12.73
C LEU A 15 4.27 7.68 12.51
N ILE A 16 3.98 8.56 11.56
CA ILE A 16 2.63 9.02 11.28
C ILE A 16 2.09 8.52 9.95
N SER A 17 0.80 8.26 9.91
CA SER A 17 0.09 7.81 8.70
C SER A 17 -1.03 8.77 8.28
N GLY A 18 -1.17 9.92 8.95
CA GLY A 18 -2.31 10.83 8.78
C GLY A 18 -3.62 10.30 9.36
N GLY A 19 -3.61 9.11 9.99
CA GLY A 19 -4.81 8.53 10.62
C GLY A 19 -4.92 8.89 12.10
N LEU A 20 -6.15 8.81 12.64
CA LEU A 20 -6.51 9.18 14.01
C LEU A 20 -5.53 8.67 15.07
N ASP A 21 -5.22 7.38 15.06
CA ASP A 21 -4.39 6.78 16.12
C ASP A 21 -2.99 7.40 16.19
N SER A 22 -2.37 7.68 15.02
CA SER A 22 -1.05 8.34 14.98
C SER A 22 -1.11 9.80 15.41
N THR A 23 -2.18 10.51 15.07
CA THR A 23 -2.43 11.89 15.48
C THR A 23 -2.58 11.99 17.01
N LEU A 24 -3.40 11.13 17.59
CA LEU A 24 -3.61 11.04 19.04
C LEU A 24 -2.31 10.74 19.79
N ALA A 25 -1.52 9.78 19.29
CA ALA A 25 -0.25 9.42 19.91
C ALA A 25 0.73 10.60 19.95
N VAL A 26 0.83 11.35 18.85
CA VAL A 26 1.69 12.56 18.80
C VAL A 26 1.17 13.64 19.72
N LYS A 27 -0.13 13.92 19.71
CA LYS A 27 -0.74 14.93 20.57
C LYS A 27 -0.47 14.66 22.05
N MET A 28 -0.68 13.42 22.49
CA MET A 28 -0.39 13.01 23.88
C MET A 28 1.07 13.24 24.27
N VAL A 29 2.02 12.89 23.38
CA VAL A 29 3.46 13.06 23.69
C VAL A 29 3.85 14.55 23.73
N LYS A 30 3.29 15.38 22.86
CA LYS A 30 3.47 16.84 22.92
C LYS A 30 2.89 17.44 24.20
N GLU A 31 1.75 16.97 24.67
CA GLU A 31 1.15 17.42 25.94
C GLU A 31 1.97 16.99 27.18
N MET A 32 2.85 16.02 27.05
CA MET A 32 3.86 15.70 28.07
C MET A 32 5.05 16.66 28.03
N GLY A 33 5.10 17.61 27.09
CA GLY A 33 6.17 18.60 26.95
C GLY A 33 7.39 18.09 26.17
N LEU A 34 7.26 17.00 25.43
CA LEU A 34 8.34 16.41 24.65
C LEU A 34 8.40 17.00 23.24
N GLU A 35 9.61 17.17 22.72
CA GLU A 35 9.84 17.55 21.32
C GLU A 35 9.52 16.39 20.39
N VAL A 36 8.74 16.64 19.33
CA VAL A 36 8.35 15.63 18.36
C VAL A 36 8.61 16.10 16.94
N GLU A 37 9.40 15.35 16.19
CA GLU A 37 9.37 15.35 14.72
C GLU A 37 8.70 14.09 14.23
N ALA A 38 8.15 14.11 13.03
CA ALA A 38 7.45 12.96 12.47
C ALA A 38 8.11 12.43 11.19
N VAL A 39 7.89 11.15 10.91
CA VAL A 39 8.21 10.53 9.63
C VAL A 39 6.96 9.90 9.04
N HIS A 40 6.72 10.19 7.78
CA HIS A 40 5.70 9.54 6.96
C HIS A 40 6.34 8.66 5.91
N PHE A 41 5.95 7.40 5.89
CA PHE A 41 6.42 6.43 4.90
C PHE A 41 5.38 6.22 3.81
N THR A 42 5.81 6.35 2.56
CA THR A 42 5.04 5.94 1.39
C THR A 42 5.68 4.73 0.72
N THR A 43 4.86 3.90 0.10
CA THR A 43 5.29 2.71 -0.63
C THR A 43 4.57 2.63 -1.97
N PRO A 44 5.05 1.83 -2.93
CA PRO A 44 4.32 1.60 -4.18
C PRO A 44 2.89 1.06 -3.97
N PHE A 45 2.57 0.54 -2.79
CA PHE A 45 1.27 -0.08 -2.47
C PHE A 45 0.33 0.79 -1.64
N CYS A 46 0.65 2.06 -1.42
CA CYS A 46 -0.27 2.98 -0.76
C CYS A 46 -1.49 3.27 -1.65
N GLN A 47 -2.67 3.28 -1.02
CA GLN A 47 -3.94 3.61 -1.71
C GLN A 47 -4.20 5.11 -1.78
N CYS A 48 -3.67 5.87 -0.83
CA CYS A 48 -3.93 7.30 -0.73
C CYS A 48 -2.81 8.10 -1.38
N ASP A 49 -3.12 8.81 -2.44
CA ASP A 49 -2.24 9.84 -3.03
C ASP A 49 -2.32 11.17 -2.26
N LYS A 50 -3.34 11.32 -1.41
CA LYS A 50 -3.59 12.50 -0.56
C LYS A 50 -3.71 12.06 0.89
N CYS A 51 -2.58 11.71 1.49
CA CYS A 51 -2.55 11.54 2.92
C CYS A 51 -2.70 12.91 3.57
N SER A 52 -3.65 13.07 4.49
CA SER A 52 -3.83 14.25 5.33
C SER A 52 -2.67 14.43 6.34
N VAL A 53 -1.49 13.91 6.00
CA VAL A 53 -0.32 13.93 6.87
C VAL A 53 0.17 15.34 7.07
N ASP A 54 0.27 16.13 5.98
CA ASP A 54 0.76 17.51 6.07
C ASP A 54 -0.21 18.39 6.84
N THR A 55 -1.52 18.26 6.58
CA THR A 55 -2.56 18.95 7.36
C THR A 55 -2.52 18.57 8.85
N THR A 56 -2.36 17.27 9.13
CA THR A 56 -2.20 16.79 10.51
C THR A 56 -0.95 17.36 11.16
N ALA A 57 0.15 17.42 10.44
CA ALA A 57 1.41 17.96 10.93
C ALA A 57 1.32 19.45 11.25
N GLU A 58 0.69 20.22 10.37
CA GLU A 58 0.41 21.64 10.57
C GLU A 58 -0.46 21.85 11.82
N SER A 59 -1.54 21.08 11.98
CA SER A 59 -2.43 21.18 13.15
C SER A 59 -1.74 20.84 14.46
N LEU A 60 -0.74 19.96 14.42
CA LEU A 60 0.05 19.56 15.57
C LEU A 60 1.32 20.40 15.75
N ASP A 61 1.62 21.34 14.84
CA ASP A 61 2.86 22.12 14.83
C ASP A 61 4.09 21.22 14.99
N ILE A 62 4.27 20.29 14.05
CA ILE A 62 5.40 19.37 14.00
C ILE A 62 5.99 19.32 12.59
N LYS A 63 7.30 19.11 12.52
CA LYS A 63 8.01 18.89 11.27
C LYS A 63 7.84 17.43 10.82
N VAL A 64 7.54 17.22 9.52
CA VAL A 64 7.41 15.90 8.91
C VAL A 64 8.53 15.65 7.90
N HIS A 65 9.08 14.46 7.96
CA HIS A 65 10.00 13.91 6.97
C HIS A 65 9.25 12.89 6.12
N HIS A 66 9.29 13.02 4.80
CA HIS A 66 8.67 12.08 3.87
C HIS A 66 9.71 11.12 3.32
N LEU A 67 9.52 9.82 3.54
CA LEU A 67 10.41 8.77 3.04
C LEU A 67 9.63 7.81 2.14
N PHE A 68 10.14 7.62 0.92
CA PHE A 68 9.60 6.63 0.00
C PHE A 68 10.40 5.34 0.08
N LEU A 69 9.74 4.25 0.42
CA LEU A 69 10.30 2.90 0.43
C LEU A 69 9.95 2.25 -0.92
N GLY A 70 10.88 2.27 -1.85
CA GLY A 70 10.72 1.81 -3.22
C GLY A 70 11.13 0.34 -3.40
N GLU A 71 12.31 0.11 -4.00
CA GLU A 71 12.81 -1.23 -4.33
C GLU A 71 12.97 -2.13 -3.10
N GLU A 72 13.49 -1.59 -1.99
CA GLU A 72 13.63 -2.34 -0.74
C GLU A 72 12.29 -2.86 -0.18
N PHE A 73 11.18 -2.18 -0.52
CA PHE A 73 9.85 -2.65 -0.17
C PHE A 73 9.37 -3.76 -1.12
N LEU A 74 9.73 -3.68 -2.41
CA LEU A 74 9.43 -4.75 -3.37
C LEU A 74 10.12 -6.05 -2.97
N ASP A 75 11.37 -5.99 -2.51
CA ASP A 75 12.13 -7.16 -2.07
C ASP A 75 11.41 -7.94 -0.96
N ILE A 76 10.90 -7.23 0.07
CA ILE A 76 10.14 -7.89 1.15
C ILE A 76 8.76 -8.37 0.72
N VAL A 77 8.16 -7.79 -0.33
CA VAL A 77 6.91 -8.29 -0.90
C VAL A 77 7.12 -9.58 -1.69
N VAL A 78 8.22 -9.67 -2.43
CA VAL A 78 8.57 -10.87 -3.20
C VAL A 78 9.00 -12.01 -2.27
N ASN A 79 9.91 -11.73 -1.33
CA ASN A 79 10.51 -12.71 -0.43
C ASN A 79 10.35 -12.29 1.05
N PRO A 80 9.13 -12.36 1.63
CA PRO A 80 8.90 -11.92 3.00
C PRO A 80 9.49 -12.90 4.02
N PRO A 81 10.48 -12.51 4.84
CA PRO A 81 11.06 -13.37 5.88
C PRO A 81 10.05 -13.88 6.90
N HIS A 82 9.03 -13.08 7.22
CA HIS A 82 7.99 -13.43 8.20
C HIS A 82 6.66 -13.85 7.55
N GLY A 83 6.69 -14.14 6.24
CA GLY A 83 5.52 -14.59 5.50
C GLY A 83 4.48 -13.50 5.22
N ARG A 84 3.38 -13.95 4.65
CA ARG A 84 2.27 -13.09 4.23
C ARG A 84 1.06 -13.27 5.14
N GLY A 85 0.26 -12.22 5.25
CA GLY A 85 -1.05 -12.30 5.88
C GLY A 85 -2.08 -13.03 5.01
N SER A 86 -3.34 -12.66 5.14
CA SER A 86 -4.43 -13.32 4.39
C SER A 86 -4.40 -13.08 2.87
N GLN A 87 -3.67 -12.07 2.43
CA GLN A 87 -3.46 -11.73 1.02
C GLN A 87 -1.94 -11.65 0.72
N MET A 88 -1.48 -10.56 0.09
CA MET A 88 -0.07 -10.30 -0.19
C MET A 88 0.63 -9.45 0.88
N ASN A 89 -0.08 -9.09 1.93
CA ASN A 89 0.41 -8.17 2.95
C ASN A 89 1.52 -8.77 3.81
N VAL A 90 2.62 -8.03 3.92
CA VAL A 90 3.85 -8.36 4.63
C VAL A 90 4.03 -7.45 5.86
N CYS A 91 2.98 -7.37 6.71
CA CYS A 91 2.87 -6.33 7.74
C CYS A 91 4.02 -6.35 8.78
N ILE A 92 4.59 -7.51 9.11
CA ILE A 92 5.73 -7.61 10.02
C ILE A 92 6.97 -7.03 9.37
N ASP A 93 7.33 -7.51 8.18
CA ASP A 93 8.50 -7.06 7.43
C ASP A 93 8.41 -5.57 7.06
N CYS A 94 7.22 -5.10 6.70
CA CYS A 94 6.92 -3.70 6.47
C CYS A 94 7.28 -2.83 7.70
N ARG A 95 6.86 -3.25 8.89
CA ARG A 95 7.16 -2.51 10.13
C ARG A 95 8.63 -2.55 10.51
N ILE A 96 9.29 -3.68 10.31
CA ILE A 96 10.74 -3.81 10.51
C ILE A 96 11.48 -2.84 9.59
N LEU A 97 11.13 -2.81 8.30
CA LEU A 97 11.72 -1.91 7.31
C LEU A 97 11.51 -0.44 7.66
N MET A 98 10.27 -0.07 8.03
CA MET A 98 9.95 1.30 8.46
C MET A 98 10.76 1.71 9.69
N LEU A 99 10.86 0.88 10.72
CA LEU A 99 11.61 1.20 11.93
C LEU A 99 13.13 1.23 11.69
N LYS A 100 13.67 0.39 10.81
CA LYS A 100 15.08 0.48 10.40
C LYS A 100 15.39 1.81 9.73
N ASN A 101 14.51 2.29 8.84
CA ASN A 101 14.66 3.58 8.18
C ASN A 101 14.43 4.74 9.16
N ALA A 102 13.43 4.63 10.05
CA ALA A 102 13.20 5.60 11.11
C ALA A 102 14.41 5.73 12.04
N LYS A 103 15.09 4.63 12.35
CA LYS A 103 16.31 4.63 13.18
C LYS A 103 17.46 5.44 12.55
N ARG A 104 17.63 5.36 11.22
CA ARG A 104 18.64 6.17 10.52
C ARG A 104 18.28 7.66 10.63
N LEU A 105 17.03 8.00 10.33
CA LEU A 105 16.56 9.38 10.44
C LEU A 105 16.64 9.90 11.87
N ALA A 106 16.26 9.12 12.87
CA ALA A 106 16.36 9.49 14.29
C ALA A 106 17.79 9.90 14.68
N TYR A 107 18.77 9.15 14.21
CA TYR A 107 20.20 9.48 14.41
C TYR A 107 20.56 10.86 13.80
N GLU A 108 20.11 11.14 12.58
CA GLU A 108 20.39 12.37 11.85
C GLU A 108 19.78 13.61 12.54
N ILE A 109 18.56 13.47 13.08
CA ILE A 109 17.83 14.59 13.72
C ILE A 109 18.02 14.67 15.24
N GLY A 110 18.77 13.74 15.82
CA GLY A 110 19.01 13.68 17.26
C GLY A 110 17.81 13.22 18.08
N ALA A 111 16.87 12.45 17.50
CA ALA A 111 15.78 11.82 18.24
C ALA A 111 16.27 10.56 18.95
N SER A 112 15.81 10.34 20.18
CA SER A 112 16.26 9.26 21.05
C SER A 112 15.28 8.08 21.15
N PHE A 113 14.03 8.27 20.75
CA PHE A 113 13.01 7.23 20.78
C PHE A 113 11.95 7.44 19.71
N PHE A 114 11.08 6.45 19.56
CA PHE A 114 10.03 6.41 18.54
C PHE A 114 8.66 6.47 19.18
N VAL A 115 7.71 7.10 18.49
CA VAL A 115 6.30 7.13 18.89
C VAL A 115 5.47 6.53 17.76
N THR A 116 4.55 5.64 18.09
CA THR A 116 3.59 5.08 17.12
C THR A 116 2.17 5.12 17.66
N GLY A 117 1.19 5.28 16.76
CA GLY A 117 -0.23 5.13 17.07
C GLY A 117 -0.71 3.68 17.04
N GLU A 118 0.18 2.69 17.20
CA GLU A 118 -0.21 1.29 17.23
C GLU A 118 -1.01 0.96 18.49
N VAL A 119 -2.11 0.22 18.31
CA VAL A 119 -2.98 -0.23 19.39
C VAL A 119 -2.90 -1.73 19.53
N LEU A 120 -2.67 -2.22 20.74
CA LEU A 120 -2.54 -3.64 21.03
C LEU A 120 -3.79 -4.41 20.56
N GLY A 121 -3.59 -5.42 19.72
CA GLY A 121 -4.67 -6.28 19.22
C GLY A 121 -5.54 -5.67 18.09
N GLN A 122 -5.30 -4.43 17.65
CA GLN A 122 -6.08 -3.79 16.61
C GLN A 122 -5.84 -4.43 15.23
N ARG A 123 -4.57 -4.68 14.87
CA ARG A 123 -4.20 -5.35 13.61
C ARG A 123 -3.67 -6.77 13.89
N PRO A 124 -4.34 -7.82 13.36
CA PRO A 124 -4.06 -9.21 13.77
C PRO A 124 -2.64 -9.69 13.48
N MET A 125 -1.97 -9.17 12.46
CA MET A 125 -0.65 -9.63 12.05
C MET A 125 0.48 -8.91 12.80
N SER A 126 0.46 -7.56 12.84
CA SER A 126 1.59 -6.76 13.34
C SER A 126 1.39 -6.15 14.72
N GLN A 127 0.14 -6.10 15.25
CA GLN A 127 -0.14 -5.45 16.54
C GLN A 127 -0.54 -6.43 17.66
N ARG A 128 0.03 -7.65 17.62
CA ARG A 128 0.06 -8.55 18.77
C ARG A 128 1.35 -8.31 19.55
N ASN A 129 1.33 -8.50 20.85
CA ASN A 129 2.50 -8.25 21.71
C ASN A 129 3.76 -8.98 21.19
N SER A 130 3.64 -10.27 20.84
CA SER A 130 4.75 -11.05 20.29
C SER A 130 5.28 -10.50 18.95
N ALA A 131 4.39 -10.04 18.07
CA ALA A 131 4.79 -9.45 16.80
C ALA A 131 5.48 -8.09 16.98
N MET A 132 4.96 -7.24 17.87
CA MET A 132 5.56 -5.95 18.19
C MET A 132 6.98 -6.10 18.75
N ARG A 133 7.18 -7.03 19.68
CA ARG A 133 8.53 -7.34 20.24
C ARG A 133 9.48 -7.89 19.18
N LEU A 134 9.00 -8.77 18.30
CA LEU A 134 9.79 -9.28 17.16
C LEU A 134 10.23 -8.14 16.26
N ILE A 135 9.31 -7.25 15.89
CA ILE A 135 9.55 -6.09 15.03
C ILE A 135 10.61 -5.17 15.65
N GLU A 136 10.48 -4.84 16.93
CA GLU A 136 11.44 -4.00 17.64
C GLU A 136 12.84 -4.63 17.70
N ARG A 137 12.92 -5.90 18.03
CA ARG A 137 14.18 -6.64 18.08
C ARG A 137 14.88 -6.66 16.71
N GLU A 138 14.17 -6.99 15.65
CA GLU A 138 14.77 -7.07 14.32
C GLU A 138 15.06 -5.72 13.69
N ALA A 139 14.36 -4.68 14.12
CA ALA A 139 14.70 -3.31 13.76
C ALA A 139 15.85 -2.74 14.64
N GLY A 140 16.21 -3.41 15.73
CA GLY A 140 17.21 -2.97 16.70
C GLY A 140 16.79 -1.69 17.43
N VAL A 141 15.53 -1.63 17.85
CA VAL A 141 14.90 -0.51 18.57
C VAL A 141 14.12 -1.02 19.81
N GLU A 142 14.56 -2.10 20.39
CA GLU A 142 13.95 -2.68 21.58
C GLU A 142 13.86 -1.65 22.71
N ASP A 143 12.72 -1.62 23.41
CA ASP A 143 12.40 -0.70 24.49
C ASP A 143 12.41 0.81 24.10
N LEU A 144 12.59 1.15 22.83
CA LEU A 144 12.62 2.53 22.34
C LEU A 144 11.33 2.95 21.64
N VAL A 145 10.32 2.08 21.48
CA VAL A 145 9.08 2.39 20.77
C VAL A 145 7.94 2.59 21.76
N LEU A 146 7.58 3.86 21.95
CA LEU A 146 6.45 4.26 22.80
C LEU A 146 5.14 4.13 22.01
N ARG A 147 4.13 3.55 22.64
CA ARG A 147 2.77 3.41 22.12
C ARG A 147 1.77 4.04 23.10
N PRO A 148 1.59 5.36 23.07
CA PRO A 148 0.83 6.07 24.12
C PRO A 148 -0.57 5.52 24.34
N LEU A 149 -1.24 5.04 23.27
CA LEU A 149 -2.61 4.53 23.33
C LEU A 149 -2.74 3.18 24.06
N SER A 150 -1.67 2.37 24.11
CA SER A 150 -1.68 1.04 24.73
C SER A 150 -0.59 0.86 25.79
N GLY A 151 0.13 1.90 26.15
CA GLY A 151 1.36 1.82 26.96
C GLY A 151 1.17 1.11 28.29
N LYS A 152 0.06 1.35 28.99
CA LYS A 152 -0.23 0.69 30.27
C LYS A 152 -0.41 -0.84 30.18
N LEU A 153 -0.73 -1.35 28.98
CA LEU A 153 -0.87 -2.79 28.70
C LEU A 153 0.43 -3.46 28.23
N MET A 154 1.50 -2.69 28.10
CA MET A 154 2.78 -3.16 27.57
C MET A 154 3.90 -3.04 28.61
N ALA A 155 5.03 -3.68 28.35
CA ALA A 155 6.22 -3.49 29.16
C ALA A 155 6.70 -2.04 29.09
N GLU A 156 7.29 -1.57 30.17
CA GLU A 156 7.85 -0.23 30.23
C GLU A 156 8.97 -0.04 29.20
N THR A 157 8.91 1.06 28.50
CA THR A 157 9.98 1.52 27.61
C THR A 157 11.13 2.13 28.42
N MET A 158 12.26 2.34 27.74
CA MET A 158 13.40 3.01 28.39
C MET A 158 13.03 4.45 28.83
N MET A 159 12.20 5.17 28.06
CA MET A 159 11.77 6.53 28.40
C MET A 159 10.88 6.57 29.66
N GLU A 160 10.09 5.55 29.90
CA GLU A 160 9.29 5.41 31.14
C GLU A 160 10.21 5.08 32.32
N LYS A 161 11.15 4.16 32.16
CA LYS A 161 12.14 3.79 33.20
C LYS A 161 13.04 4.95 33.62
N GLU A 162 13.39 5.82 32.68
CA GLU A 162 14.23 7.03 32.89
C GLU A 162 13.40 8.25 33.35
N GLY A 163 12.09 8.11 33.50
CA GLY A 163 11.20 9.18 33.94
C GLY A 163 11.00 10.31 32.93
N ILE A 164 11.38 10.10 31.65
CA ILE A 164 11.16 11.07 30.55
C ILE A 164 9.69 11.08 30.15
N VAL A 165 9.06 9.90 30.16
CA VAL A 165 7.64 9.71 29.89
C VAL A 165 6.94 9.27 31.16
N ASP A 166 5.92 10.02 31.55
CA ASP A 166 5.06 9.69 32.67
C ASP A 166 4.06 8.58 32.26
N ARG A 167 4.26 7.39 32.82
CA ARG A 167 3.42 6.22 32.53
C ARG A 167 1.95 6.44 32.88
N ASP A 168 1.63 7.25 33.88
CA ASP A 168 0.25 7.52 34.30
C ASP A 168 -0.55 8.25 33.23
N LYS A 169 0.13 8.98 32.34
CA LYS A 169 -0.46 9.67 31.18
C LYS A 169 -0.68 8.75 29.97
N LEU A 170 -0.15 7.52 29.98
CA LEU A 170 -0.40 6.54 28.92
C LEU A 170 -1.78 5.88 29.10
N LEU A 171 -2.29 5.28 28.02
CA LEU A 171 -3.60 4.66 27.99
C LEU A 171 -3.51 3.13 27.92
N GLU A 172 -4.67 2.48 28.12
CA GLU A 172 -4.85 1.03 28.10
C GLU A 172 -5.82 0.57 26.98
N ILE A 173 -5.80 1.30 25.85
CA ILE A 173 -6.66 0.99 24.71
C ILE A 173 -6.15 -0.28 24.03
N SER A 174 -7.08 -1.20 23.73
CA SER A 174 -6.78 -2.45 23.02
C SER A 174 -7.94 -2.93 22.16
N GLY A 175 -7.62 -3.83 21.21
CA GLY A 175 -8.63 -4.43 20.34
C GLY A 175 -9.00 -3.60 19.13
N ARG A 176 -10.07 -4.01 18.43
CA ARG A 176 -10.44 -3.45 17.11
C ARG A 176 -11.46 -2.32 17.17
N ARG A 177 -12.08 -2.10 18.32
CA ARG A 177 -13.07 -1.04 18.49
C ARG A 177 -12.37 0.31 18.54
N ARG A 178 -12.87 1.28 17.79
CA ARG A 178 -12.29 2.65 17.69
C ARG A 178 -13.01 3.68 18.55
N LEU A 179 -14.05 3.31 19.25
CA LEU A 179 -14.79 4.23 20.12
C LEU A 179 -13.87 4.94 21.14
N PRO A 180 -12.98 4.24 21.87
CA PRO A 180 -12.09 4.92 22.82
C PRO A 180 -11.20 5.99 22.16
N GLN A 181 -10.73 5.74 20.93
CA GLN A 181 -9.92 6.72 20.19
C GLN A 181 -10.77 7.92 19.73
N MET A 182 -12.03 7.70 19.35
CA MET A 182 -12.95 8.78 18.96
C MET A 182 -13.31 9.64 20.18
N ASP A 183 -13.60 9.03 21.31
CA ASP A 183 -13.86 9.74 22.59
C ASP A 183 -12.62 10.54 23.04
N LEU A 184 -11.42 10.01 22.80
CA LEU A 184 -10.19 10.72 23.08
C LEU A 184 -9.97 11.89 22.12
N ALA A 185 -10.29 11.71 20.83
CA ALA A 185 -10.20 12.77 19.84
C ALA A 185 -11.09 13.96 20.20
N GLU A 186 -12.30 13.72 20.63
CA GLU A 186 -13.23 14.75 21.10
C GLU A 186 -12.65 15.52 22.32
N LYS A 187 -12.09 14.79 23.29
CA LYS A 187 -11.46 15.40 24.47
C LYS A 187 -10.21 16.23 24.16
N LEU A 188 -9.46 15.86 23.11
CA LEU A 188 -8.26 16.56 22.65
C LEU A 188 -8.56 17.57 21.54
N GLU A 189 -9.84 17.83 21.25
CA GLU A 189 -10.32 18.78 20.23
C GLU A 189 -9.77 18.48 18.82
N ILE A 190 -9.63 17.19 18.49
CA ILE A 190 -9.18 16.72 17.18
C ILE A 190 -10.43 16.28 16.39
N TYR A 191 -10.87 17.12 15.45
CA TYR A 191 -12.09 16.89 14.67
C TYR A 191 -11.81 16.54 13.20
N ASP A 192 -10.67 16.94 12.67
CA ASP A 192 -10.26 16.69 11.29
C ASP A 192 -9.30 15.49 11.22
N TYR A 193 -9.88 14.33 11.02
CA TYR A 193 -9.13 13.10 10.74
C TYR A 193 -9.87 12.29 9.66
N PRO A 194 -9.13 11.67 8.73
CA PRO A 194 -9.75 10.89 7.67
C PRO A 194 -10.53 9.71 8.24
N CYS A 195 -11.59 9.33 7.54
CA CYS A 195 -12.24 8.04 7.76
C CYS A 195 -11.17 6.94 7.84
N PRO A 196 -11.46 5.79 8.52
CA PRO A 196 -10.52 4.69 8.61
C PRO A 196 -9.97 4.42 7.23
N SER A 197 -8.75 4.86 7.01
CA SER A 197 -8.11 4.92 5.70
C SER A 197 -8.15 3.56 5.04
N GLY A 198 -8.34 3.58 3.75
CA GLY A 198 -8.03 2.49 2.89
C GLY A 198 -6.69 1.90 3.30
N GLY A 199 -6.65 0.60 3.44
CA GLY A 199 -5.44 -0.10 3.82
C GLY A 199 -4.40 -0.08 2.71
N CYS A 200 -3.31 -0.76 2.93
CA CYS A 200 -2.33 -1.10 1.91
C CYS A 200 -3.00 -1.97 0.83
N LEU A 201 -2.74 -1.70 -0.46
CA LEU A 201 -3.22 -2.49 -1.59
C LEU A 201 -2.91 -4.00 -1.45
N LEU A 202 -1.82 -4.34 -0.77
CA LEU A 202 -1.48 -5.74 -0.49
C LEU A 202 -2.53 -6.47 0.37
N THR A 203 -3.48 -5.75 0.98
CA THR A 203 -4.62 -6.34 1.71
C THR A 203 -5.88 -6.47 0.85
N ASP A 204 -5.91 -5.80 -0.31
CA ASP A 204 -7.02 -5.90 -1.26
C ASP A 204 -6.96 -7.22 -2.02
N PRO A 205 -8.03 -8.03 -2.04
CA PRO A 205 -8.02 -9.33 -2.67
C PRO A 205 -7.81 -9.29 -4.19
N GLU A 206 -8.36 -8.28 -4.86
CA GLU A 206 -8.27 -8.14 -6.32
C GLU A 206 -6.88 -7.67 -6.74
N PHE A 207 -6.30 -6.73 -6.00
CA PHE A 207 -4.92 -6.32 -6.22
C PHE A 207 -3.95 -7.47 -5.92
N ALA A 208 -4.16 -8.18 -4.82
CA ALA A 208 -3.35 -9.34 -4.46
C ALA A 208 -3.40 -10.41 -5.58
N ALA A 209 -4.57 -10.63 -6.19
CA ALA A 209 -4.70 -11.56 -7.32
C ALA A 209 -3.85 -11.12 -8.52
N ARG A 210 -3.89 -9.83 -8.87
CA ARG A 210 -3.09 -9.27 -9.97
C ARG A 210 -1.58 -9.38 -9.71
N LEU A 211 -1.16 -9.13 -8.47
CA LEU A 211 0.24 -9.23 -8.08
C LEU A 211 0.71 -10.69 -8.03
N TYR A 212 -0.13 -11.63 -7.57
CA TYR A 212 0.17 -13.05 -7.65
C TYR A 212 0.32 -13.54 -9.09
N ASP A 213 -0.61 -13.13 -9.98
CA ASP A 213 -0.52 -13.47 -11.39
C ASP A 213 0.76 -12.90 -12.03
N TYR A 214 1.16 -11.69 -11.64
CA TYR A 214 2.42 -11.08 -12.08
C TYR A 214 3.62 -11.92 -11.68
N LEU A 215 3.73 -12.24 -10.39
CA LEU A 215 4.85 -13.04 -9.86
C LEU A 215 4.94 -14.44 -10.49
N ASP A 216 3.80 -15.05 -10.81
CA ASP A 216 3.76 -16.40 -11.41
C ASP A 216 4.15 -16.40 -12.89
N ASN A 217 3.99 -15.30 -13.63
CA ASN A 217 4.19 -15.25 -15.09
C ASN A 217 5.34 -14.32 -15.54
N GLU A 218 5.62 -13.27 -14.79
CA GLU A 218 6.54 -12.19 -15.21
C GLU A 218 7.73 -12.04 -14.25
N GLY A 219 7.66 -12.61 -13.04
CA GLY A 219 8.76 -12.62 -12.08
C GLY A 219 8.74 -11.43 -11.12
N THR A 220 9.91 -10.86 -10.84
CA THR A 220 10.05 -9.77 -9.85
C THR A 220 9.46 -8.47 -10.39
N PRO A 221 8.51 -7.84 -9.67
CA PRO A 221 7.91 -6.59 -10.11
C PRO A 221 8.86 -5.41 -9.94
N THR A 222 8.72 -4.42 -10.83
CA THR A 222 9.31 -3.10 -10.70
C THR A 222 8.28 -2.10 -10.15
N ILE A 223 8.73 -0.92 -9.74
CA ILE A 223 7.82 0.17 -9.34
C ILE A 223 6.84 0.49 -10.47
N GLU A 224 7.31 0.49 -11.72
CA GLU A 224 6.49 0.75 -12.89
C GLU A 224 5.42 -0.33 -13.10
N SER A 225 5.77 -1.61 -12.97
CA SER A 225 4.79 -2.69 -13.08
C SER A 225 3.73 -2.63 -11.97
N ILE A 226 4.10 -2.22 -10.75
CA ILE A 226 3.14 -1.99 -9.68
C ILE A 226 2.17 -0.85 -10.04
N LEU A 227 2.62 0.22 -10.69
CA LEU A 227 1.73 1.29 -11.17
C LEU A 227 0.72 0.75 -12.19
N LEU A 228 1.16 -0.11 -13.13
CA LEU A 228 0.25 -0.75 -14.08
C LEU A 228 -0.78 -1.65 -13.36
N LEU A 229 -0.36 -2.41 -12.33
CA LEU A 229 -1.25 -3.28 -11.56
C LEU A 229 -2.35 -2.51 -10.79
N LYS A 230 -2.20 -1.21 -10.54
CA LYS A 230 -3.19 -0.37 -9.86
C LYS A 230 -4.38 0.02 -10.74
N VAL A 231 -4.19 0.08 -12.04
CA VAL A 231 -5.15 0.66 -12.99
C VAL A 231 -5.83 -0.41 -13.84
N GLY A 232 -7.03 -0.15 -14.29
CA GLY A 232 -7.72 -0.98 -15.25
C GLY A 232 -8.29 -2.30 -14.72
N ARG A 233 -8.85 -3.05 -15.67
CA ARG A 233 -9.28 -4.45 -15.54
C ARG A 233 -8.22 -5.33 -16.15
N HIS A 234 -7.75 -6.30 -15.41
CA HIS A 234 -6.64 -7.17 -15.82
C HIS A 234 -7.13 -8.51 -16.34
N PHE A 235 -6.53 -8.91 -17.46
CA PHE A 235 -6.79 -10.17 -18.13
C PHE A 235 -5.46 -10.84 -18.51
N ARG A 236 -5.49 -12.15 -18.75
CA ARG A 236 -4.36 -12.96 -19.19
C ARG A 236 -4.77 -13.82 -20.39
N SER A 237 -4.07 -13.68 -21.51
CA SER A 237 -4.19 -14.55 -22.68
C SER A 237 -2.83 -15.22 -22.92
N GLY A 238 -2.76 -16.54 -22.69
CA GLY A 238 -1.46 -17.22 -22.65
C GLY A 238 -0.55 -16.67 -21.56
N SER A 239 0.65 -16.23 -21.92
CA SER A 239 1.60 -15.53 -21.06
C SER A 239 1.42 -14.02 -21.05
N THR A 240 0.60 -13.45 -21.94
CA THR A 240 0.49 -12.01 -22.18
C THR A 240 -0.56 -11.38 -21.29
N ARG A 241 -0.19 -10.24 -20.65
CA ARG A 241 -1.09 -9.40 -19.87
C ARG A 241 -1.84 -8.42 -20.75
N ILE A 242 -3.13 -8.27 -20.49
CA ILE A 242 -4.02 -7.30 -21.11
C ILE A 242 -4.63 -6.44 -20.01
N VAL A 243 -4.62 -5.12 -20.19
CA VAL A 243 -5.22 -4.18 -19.24
C VAL A 243 -6.19 -3.25 -19.95
N VAL A 244 -7.46 -3.25 -19.50
CA VAL A 244 -8.54 -2.43 -20.05
C VAL A 244 -8.90 -1.32 -19.09
N GLY A 245 -8.81 -0.07 -19.51
CA GLY A 245 -9.14 1.10 -18.69
C GLY A 245 -10.61 1.14 -18.24
N ARG A 246 -10.88 1.82 -17.14
CA ARG A 246 -12.22 1.96 -16.57
C ARG A 246 -12.79 3.38 -16.73
N ASN A 247 -11.92 4.35 -16.90
CA ASN A 247 -12.23 5.77 -17.00
C ASN A 247 -11.09 6.51 -17.73
N GLU A 248 -11.30 7.80 -18.01
CA GLU A 248 -10.34 8.64 -18.72
C GLU A 248 -8.95 8.72 -18.07
N MET A 249 -8.90 8.85 -16.72
CA MET A 249 -7.62 8.89 -15.99
C MET A 249 -6.81 7.61 -16.23
N GLU A 250 -7.44 6.45 -16.15
CA GLU A 250 -6.78 5.18 -16.41
C GLU A 250 -6.41 4.97 -17.85
N ASN A 251 -7.26 5.41 -18.79
CA ASN A 251 -6.96 5.43 -20.22
C ASN A 251 -5.67 6.24 -20.51
N ASN A 252 -5.54 7.43 -19.92
CA ASN A 252 -4.35 8.25 -20.06
C ASN A 252 -3.08 7.58 -19.51
N ILE A 253 -3.20 6.86 -18.39
CA ILE A 253 -2.10 6.09 -17.83
C ILE A 253 -1.71 4.94 -18.76
N LEU A 254 -2.67 4.17 -19.26
CA LEU A 254 -2.43 3.05 -20.18
C LEU A 254 -1.82 3.52 -21.50
N GLU A 255 -2.25 4.68 -22.00
CA GLU A 255 -1.64 5.32 -23.18
C GLU A 255 -0.16 5.67 -22.92
N GLY A 256 0.17 6.15 -21.73
CA GLY A 256 1.55 6.38 -21.32
C GLY A 256 2.39 5.10 -21.30
N PHE A 257 1.83 3.96 -20.90
CA PHE A 257 2.49 2.66 -20.99
C PHE A 257 2.69 2.23 -22.45
N ALA A 258 1.67 2.33 -23.29
CA ALA A 258 1.74 1.93 -24.68
C ALA A 258 2.78 2.74 -25.49
N ARG A 259 2.96 4.02 -25.19
CA ARG A 259 4.00 4.85 -25.82
C ARG A 259 5.44 4.42 -25.49
N ARG A 260 5.65 3.72 -24.38
CA ARG A 260 6.97 3.19 -23.96
C ARG A 260 7.24 1.78 -24.47
N GLY A 261 6.22 1.12 -25.00
CA GLY A 261 6.29 -0.23 -25.54
C GLY A 261 4.96 -0.99 -25.40
N GLY A 262 4.80 -2.09 -26.12
CA GLY A 262 3.56 -2.86 -26.17
C GLY A 262 2.55 -2.33 -27.19
N THR A 263 1.34 -2.82 -27.09
CA THR A 263 0.27 -2.57 -28.09
C THR A 263 -0.91 -1.85 -27.43
N ARG A 264 -1.38 -0.80 -28.08
CA ARG A 264 -2.57 -0.01 -27.72
C ARG A 264 -3.73 -0.42 -28.62
N LEU A 265 -4.91 -0.60 -28.04
CA LEU A 265 -6.16 -0.84 -28.77
C LEU A 265 -7.24 0.15 -28.33
N GLU A 266 -8.06 0.57 -29.30
CA GLU A 266 -9.27 1.36 -29.07
C GLU A 266 -10.31 1.04 -30.17
N VAL A 267 -11.60 1.19 -29.87
CA VAL A 267 -12.66 1.07 -30.88
C VAL A 267 -12.69 2.35 -31.71
N GLU A 268 -12.79 2.22 -33.04
CA GLU A 268 -12.91 3.36 -33.94
C GLU A 268 -14.33 3.93 -33.89
N GLU A 269 -14.46 5.26 -33.93
CA GLU A 269 -15.72 6.00 -34.02
C GLU A 269 -16.74 5.75 -32.88
N ILE A 270 -16.40 4.96 -31.89
CA ILE A 270 -17.26 4.62 -30.75
C ILE A 270 -16.51 4.91 -29.44
N SER A 271 -17.18 5.52 -28.48
CA SER A 271 -16.60 5.75 -27.16
C SER A 271 -16.26 4.43 -26.46
N GLY A 272 -15.07 4.36 -25.89
CA GLY A 272 -14.61 3.12 -25.25
C GLY A 272 -13.31 3.28 -24.48
N PRO A 273 -12.85 2.18 -23.87
CA PRO A 273 -11.60 2.14 -23.13
C PRO A 273 -10.39 2.12 -24.05
N ILE A 274 -9.26 2.62 -23.54
CA ILE A 274 -7.95 2.22 -24.02
C ILE A 274 -7.62 0.85 -23.43
N THR A 275 -7.19 -0.07 -24.30
CA THR A 275 -6.66 -1.36 -23.89
C THR A 275 -5.17 -1.40 -24.19
N TYR A 276 -4.40 -1.84 -23.20
CA TYR A 276 -2.96 -2.04 -23.28
C TYR A 276 -2.65 -3.55 -23.25
N VAL A 277 -1.80 -3.99 -24.18
CA VAL A 277 -1.26 -5.36 -24.25
C VAL A 277 0.24 -5.30 -24.06
N GLU A 278 0.76 -6.08 -23.12
CA GLU A 278 2.19 -6.16 -22.86
C GLU A 278 2.88 -7.02 -23.92
N GLY A 279 3.47 -6.37 -24.93
CA GLY A 279 4.08 -7.03 -26.09
C GLY A 279 3.21 -6.99 -27.34
N ASP A 280 3.45 -7.95 -28.24
CA ASP A 280 2.89 -8.01 -29.60
C ASP A 280 2.34 -9.39 -30.00
N ASP A 281 2.08 -10.27 -29.01
CA ASP A 281 1.46 -11.59 -29.27
C ASP A 281 0.09 -11.41 -29.92
N TRP A 282 -0.05 -11.91 -31.14
CA TRP A 282 -1.27 -11.73 -31.94
C TRP A 282 -2.52 -12.37 -31.30
N ASN A 283 -2.40 -13.53 -30.68
CA ASN A 283 -3.54 -14.18 -30.00
C ASN A 283 -4.03 -13.33 -28.81
N ALA A 284 -3.10 -12.70 -28.10
CA ALA A 284 -3.44 -11.76 -27.02
C ALA A 284 -4.07 -10.48 -27.57
N ILE A 285 -3.59 -9.99 -28.71
CA ILE A 285 -4.15 -8.80 -29.40
C ILE A 285 -5.59 -9.07 -29.86
N GLU A 286 -5.88 -10.26 -30.42
CA GLU A 286 -7.25 -10.64 -30.79
C GLU A 286 -8.17 -10.71 -29.55
N SER A 287 -7.69 -11.31 -28.47
CA SER A 287 -8.41 -11.34 -27.19
C SER A 287 -8.64 -9.92 -26.64
N ALA A 288 -7.64 -9.06 -26.74
CA ALA A 288 -7.71 -7.67 -26.32
C ALA A 288 -8.69 -6.86 -27.16
N ALA A 289 -8.75 -7.07 -28.48
CA ALA A 289 -9.72 -6.43 -29.35
C ALA A 289 -11.16 -6.79 -28.94
N ALA A 290 -11.44 -8.08 -28.70
CA ALA A 290 -12.74 -8.52 -28.23
C ALA A 290 -13.12 -7.95 -26.84
N LEU A 291 -12.12 -7.81 -25.93
CA LEU A 291 -12.30 -7.16 -24.64
C LEU A 291 -12.55 -5.64 -24.81
N THR A 292 -11.85 -4.99 -25.72
CA THR A 292 -12.04 -3.55 -25.98
C THR A 292 -13.46 -3.26 -26.46
N VAL A 293 -13.97 -4.07 -27.41
CA VAL A 293 -15.37 -3.98 -27.85
C VAL A 293 -16.35 -4.24 -26.71
N ARG A 294 -16.09 -5.25 -25.88
CA ARG A 294 -16.95 -5.62 -24.74
C ARG A 294 -17.15 -4.47 -23.73
N TYR A 295 -16.15 -3.63 -23.55
CA TYR A 295 -16.17 -2.53 -22.59
C TYR A 295 -16.35 -1.14 -23.23
N SER A 296 -16.63 -1.09 -24.54
CA SER A 296 -17.02 0.13 -25.26
C SER A 296 -18.54 0.29 -25.30
N ASP A 297 -18.97 1.39 -25.89
CA ASP A 297 -20.39 1.67 -26.15
C ASP A 297 -20.90 1.00 -27.44
N ALA A 298 -20.13 0.08 -28.02
CA ALA A 298 -20.56 -0.72 -29.20
C ALA A 298 -21.78 -1.60 -28.86
N PRO A 299 -22.74 -1.75 -29.78
CA PRO A 299 -23.89 -2.63 -29.60
C PRO A 299 -23.45 -4.07 -29.33
N LYS A 300 -24.05 -4.68 -28.30
CA LYS A 300 -23.70 -6.06 -27.92
C LYS A 300 -23.96 -7.04 -29.04
N GLY A 301 -22.99 -7.89 -29.30
CA GLY A 301 -23.07 -8.92 -30.32
C GLY A 301 -22.81 -8.42 -31.72
N GLU A 302 -22.60 -7.14 -31.94
CA GLU A 302 -22.21 -6.57 -33.23
C GLU A 302 -20.69 -6.40 -33.32
N PRO A 303 -20.08 -6.66 -34.47
CA PRO A 303 -18.66 -6.41 -34.66
C PRO A 303 -18.37 -4.93 -34.79
N ALA A 304 -17.23 -4.49 -34.25
CA ALA A 304 -16.73 -3.13 -34.35
C ALA A 304 -15.27 -3.12 -34.82
N TRP A 305 -14.87 -2.07 -35.53
CA TRP A 305 -13.49 -1.88 -35.90
C TRP A 305 -12.66 -1.45 -34.68
N VAL A 306 -11.58 -2.16 -34.46
CA VAL A 306 -10.62 -1.87 -33.39
C VAL A 306 -9.30 -1.45 -34.03
N LYS A 307 -8.85 -0.25 -33.71
CA LYS A 307 -7.54 0.27 -34.07
C LYS A 307 -6.49 -0.34 -33.14
N ILE A 308 -5.40 -0.82 -33.74
CA ILE A 308 -4.25 -1.42 -33.05
C ILE A 308 -3.05 -0.54 -33.38
N SER A 309 -2.43 0.02 -32.36
CA SER A 309 -1.27 0.88 -32.51
C SER A 309 -0.09 0.34 -31.70
N THR A 310 1.04 0.13 -32.36
CA THR A 310 2.35 -0.13 -31.76
C THR A 310 3.24 1.09 -32.02
N PRO A 311 4.43 1.20 -31.41
CA PRO A 311 5.36 2.28 -31.73
C PRO A 311 5.70 2.41 -33.24
N ASP A 312 5.69 1.28 -33.95
CA ASP A 312 6.18 1.20 -35.34
C ASP A 312 5.08 1.00 -36.39
N SER A 313 3.84 0.73 -35.98
CA SER A 313 2.78 0.38 -36.94
C SER A 313 1.38 0.66 -36.40
N GLU A 314 0.46 0.93 -37.36
CA GLU A 314 -0.98 0.98 -37.10
C GLU A 314 -1.68 -0.07 -37.97
N LYS A 315 -2.60 -0.80 -37.37
CA LYS A 315 -3.46 -1.79 -38.02
C LYS A 315 -4.88 -1.67 -37.49
N ARG A 316 -5.82 -2.34 -38.11
CA ARG A 316 -7.18 -2.47 -37.62
C ARG A 316 -7.69 -3.89 -37.80
N ILE A 317 -8.54 -4.30 -36.89
CA ILE A 317 -9.20 -5.60 -36.92
C ILE A 317 -10.70 -5.44 -36.67
N LEU A 318 -11.51 -6.19 -37.35
CA LEU A 318 -12.93 -6.29 -37.05
C LEU A 318 -13.11 -7.32 -35.94
N ALA A 319 -13.52 -6.89 -34.74
CA ALA A 319 -13.69 -7.75 -33.59
C ALA A 319 -15.13 -7.70 -33.05
N LYS A 320 -15.57 -8.81 -32.48
CA LYS A 320 -16.82 -8.91 -31.73
C LYS A 320 -16.54 -9.00 -30.24
N ASP A 321 -17.48 -8.55 -29.42
CA ASP A 321 -17.37 -8.61 -27.98
C ASP A 321 -17.20 -10.04 -27.46
N VAL A 322 -16.34 -10.21 -26.47
CA VAL A 322 -16.10 -11.51 -25.81
C VAL A 322 -17.33 -11.95 -25.02
N ASP A 323 -17.67 -13.25 -25.10
CA ASP A 323 -18.75 -13.85 -24.31
C ASP A 323 -18.39 -13.93 -22.80
N ASP A 324 -19.40 -14.14 -21.95
CA ASP A 324 -19.23 -14.14 -20.49
C ASP A 324 -18.38 -15.30 -19.97
N VAL A 325 -18.33 -16.44 -20.67
CA VAL A 325 -17.52 -17.60 -20.28
C VAL A 325 -16.05 -17.29 -20.54
N THR A 326 -15.74 -16.86 -21.74
CA THR A 326 -14.38 -16.45 -22.16
C THR A 326 -13.89 -15.27 -21.30
N LEU A 327 -14.75 -14.29 -21.05
CA LEU A 327 -14.44 -13.17 -20.18
C LEU A 327 -13.96 -13.61 -18.77
N LYS A 328 -14.68 -14.57 -18.17
CA LYS A 328 -14.31 -15.13 -16.85
C LYS A 328 -13.00 -15.93 -16.91
N LEU A 329 -12.74 -16.64 -17.98
CA LEU A 329 -11.50 -17.41 -18.14
C LEU A 329 -10.28 -16.51 -18.28
N LEU A 330 -10.40 -15.41 -19.04
CA LEU A 330 -9.31 -14.46 -19.25
C LEU A 330 -9.05 -13.59 -18.01
N ARG A 331 -10.09 -13.27 -17.23
CA ARG A 331 -10.00 -12.28 -16.14
C ARG A 331 -9.12 -12.77 -15.00
N ILE A 332 -8.18 -11.92 -14.57
CA ILE A 332 -7.35 -12.14 -13.38
C ILE A 332 -8.19 -11.82 -12.14
N MET A 333 -8.64 -12.87 -11.46
CA MET A 333 -9.48 -12.79 -10.26
C MET A 333 -8.96 -13.75 -9.19
N ARG A 334 -9.26 -13.46 -7.94
CA ARG A 334 -8.89 -14.28 -6.78
C ARG A 334 -9.30 -15.74 -6.92
N GLU A 335 -10.47 -15.99 -7.45
CA GLU A 335 -11.04 -17.34 -7.66
C GLU A 335 -10.20 -18.14 -8.66
N ASN A 336 -9.83 -17.54 -9.79
CA ASN A 336 -9.05 -18.17 -10.84
C ASN A 336 -7.63 -18.52 -10.37
N ILE A 337 -7.04 -17.70 -9.49
CA ILE A 337 -5.71 -17.94 -8.92
C ILE A 337 -5.73 -19.07 -7.90
N ARG A 338 -6.78 -19.17 -7.08
CA ARG A 338 -6.95 -20.28 -6.13
C ARG A 338 -7.03 -21.63 -6.85
N VAL A 339 -7.79 -21.69 -7.93
CA VAL A 339 -7.91 -22.91 -8.76
C VAL A 339 -6.56 -23.31 -9.37
N LYS A 340 -5.84 -22.35 -9.97
CA LYS A 340 -4.50 -22.61 -10.54
C LYS A 340 -3.48 -23.11 -9.50
N ARG A 341 -3.57 -22.66 -8.25
CA ARG A 341 -2.67 -23.10 -7.16
C ARG A 341 -3.04 -24.48 -6.63
N ALA A 342 -4.33 -24.78 -6.51
CA ALA A 342 -4.81 -26.11 -6.11
C ALA A 342 -4.47 -27.20 -7.14
N SER A 343 -4.28 -26.83 -8.42
CA SER A 343 -3.88 -27.76 -9.49
C SER A 343 -2.36 -27.94 -9.63
N LYS A 344 -1.55 -27.11 -8.97
CA LYS A 344 -0.07 -27.19 -9.00
C LYS A 344 0.54 -27.85 -7.73
N GLY A 345 -0.27 -28.14 -6.71
CA GLY A 345 0.10 -28.85 -5.47
C GLY A 345 -0.55 -30.21 -5.39
#